data_8ba623d30eeb7caefb58a4001cc1b904
#
_entry.id   8ba623d30eeb7caefb58a4001cc1b904
#
_cell.length_a   1.000
_cell.length_b   1.000
_cell.length_c   1.000
_cell.angle_alpha   90.00
_cell.angle_beta   90.00
_cell.angle_gamma   90.00
#
_symmetry.space_group_name_H-M   'P 1'
#
loop_
_entity.id
_entity.type
_entity.pdbx_description
1 polymer ?
#
loop_
_entity_poly.entity_id
_entity_poly.type
_entity_poly.pdbx_seq_one_letter_code
_entity_poly.pdbx_strand_id
1 'polypeptide(L)'
;MRKNFLLISLIAVALSGCSTWTIPATPGDPKSAQSYGYNPIDSLPVTVSPANATREQKLEALPDETMRLAVGQLDGKAGISFGPAKAGVAGNSYVVILDYTKFTTKSFGVKKTAVVGSDKISVALTTVPDPDVVVPVYVGVGLRLTANITVKEGSVDLGNLFALGVAAQAKQISGTLVIQSLGLSGEGVSPLIPIPSEINPTTIQNALMAIGSIKAKIYDGKITIVPRVVGVYNNLGGGQETINGFISTILEKPLTLDAQ
;
A
#
# COMPACT_ATOMS: atom_id res chain seq x y z
N MET A 1 -13.56 -53.48 -30.84
CA MET A 1 -13.29 -52.83 -29.55
C MET A 1 -12.00 -52.04 -29.60
N ARG A 2 -12.00 -50.81 -30.14
CA ARG A 2 -10.86 -49.87 -30.16
C ARG A 2 -11.36 -48.55 -30.73
N LYS A 3 -12.03 -47.69 -29.94
CA LYS A 3 -12.36 -46.30 -30.33
C LYS A 3 -12.95 -45.54 -29.12
N ASN A 4 -12.26 -45.39 -28.02
CA ASN A 4 -12.69 -44.48 -26.94
C ASN A 4 -11.53 -44.02 -26.05
N PHE A 5 -10.31 -43.90 -26.54
CA PHE A 5 -9.16 -43.45 -25.73
C PHE A 5 -8.57 -42.09 -26.15
N LEU A 6 -9.24 -41.33 -27.00
CA LEU A 6 -8.66 -40.10 -27.60
C LEU A 6 -9.37 -38.82 -27.20
N LEU A 7 -10.26 -38.88 -26.20
CA LEU A 7 -11.04 -37.67 -25.77
C LEU A 7 -10.71 -37.17 -24.36
N ILE A 8 -9.78 -37.78 -23.65
CA ILE A 8 -9.44 -37.34 -22.26
C ILE A 8 -8.18 -36.47 -22.20
N SER A 9 -7.38 -36.41 -23.29
CA SER A 9 -6.11 -35.65 -23.29
C SER A 9 -6.21 -34.18 -23.66
N LEU A 10 -7.40 -33.64 -23.96
CA LEU A 10 -7.52 -32.25 -24.45
C LEU A 10 -8.06 -31.26 -23.42
N ILE A 11 -8.38 -31.68 -22.18
CA ILE A 11 -8.90 -30.81 -21.14
C ILE A 11 -7.82 -30.35 -20.14
N ALA A 12 -6.62 -30.94 -20.18
CA ALA A 12 -5.54 -30.63 -19.25
C ALA A 12 -4.68 -29.40 -19.61
N VAL A 13 -4.89 -28.76 -20.74
CA VAL A 13 -4.03 -27.64 -21.21
C VAL A 13 -4.67 -26.27 -21.02
N ALA A 14 -5.93 -26.19 -20.60
CA ALA A 14 -6.65 -24.91 -20.48
C ALA A 14 -6.59 -24.26 -19.08
N LEU A 15 -5.88 -24.84 -18.09
CA LEU A 15 -5.79 -24.32 -16.72
C LEU A 15 -4.43 -23.70 -16.34
N SER A 16 -3.50 -23.60 -17.28
CA SER A 16 -2.17 -22.98 -17.05
C SER A 16 -2.12 -21.48 -17.38
N GLY A 17 -3.25 -20.83 -17.55
CA GLY A 17 -3.35 -19.40 -17.89
C GLY A 17 -3.68 -18.47 -16.71
N CYS A 18 -3.57 -18.90 -15.47
CA CYS A 18 -3.51 -17.95 -14.35
C CYS A 18 -2.15 -17.25 -14.40
N SER A 19 -2.05 -16.19 -15.20
CA SER A 19 -0.98 -15.21 -14.99
C SER A 19 -1.07 -14.76 -13.54
N THR A 20 -0.12 -15.20 -12.73
CA THR A 20 0.10 -14.61 -11.42
C THR A 20 0.31 -13.12 -11.66
N TRP A 21 -0.64 -12.31 -11.24
CA TRP A 21 -0.46 -10.88 -11.14
C TRP A 21 0.63 -10.65 -10.09
N THR A 22 1.86 -10.70 -10.52
CA THR A 22 2.97 -10.21 -9.71
C THR A 22 2.83 -8.70 -9.71
N ILE A 23 2.40 -8.14 -8.58
CA ILE A 23 2.51 -6.71 -8.35
C ILE A 23 3.99 -6.39 -8.53
N PRO A 24 4.36 -5.51 -9.49
CA PRO A 24 5.77 -5.20 -9.69
C PRO A 24 6.35 -4.74 -8.36
N ALA A 25 7.38 -5.41 -7.88
CA ALA A 25 8.15 -4.90 -6.76
C ALA A 25 8.62 -3.49 -7.15
N THR A 26 8.37 -2.52 -6.29
CA THR A 26 8.90 -1.17 -6.50
C THR A 26 10.40 -1.31 -6.71
N PRO A 27 11.01 -0.69 -7.75
CA PRO A 27 12.42 -0.86 -8.01
C PRO A 27 13.23 -0.43 -6.79
N GLY A 28 13.71 -1.36 -6.04
CA GLY A 28 14.65 -1.19 -4.94
C GLY A 28 15.83 -2.09 -5.23
N ASP A 29 17.02 -1.72 -4.77
CA ASP A 29 18.19 -2.55 -4.93
C ASP A 29 17.94 -3.94 -4.33
N PRO A 30 17.85 -5.00 -5.15
CA PRO A 30 17.59 -6.35 -4.65
C PRO A 30 18.71 -6.93 -3.78
N LYS A 31 19.83 -6.22 -3.68
CA LYS A 31 21.01 -6.66 -2.92
C LYS A 31 21.01 -6.21 -1.46
N SER A 32 20.14 -5.28 -1.06
CA SER A 32 20.06 -4.91 0.35
C SER A 32 18.96 -5.72 1.02
N ALA A 33 19.35 -6.62 1.92
CA ALA A 33 18.46 -7.37 2.80
C ALA A 33 17.62 -6.45 3.74
N GLN A 34 17.73 -5.14 3.60
CA GLN A 34 17.15 -4.09 4.42
C GLN A 34 16.26 -3.10 3.64
N SER A 35 15.96 -3.34 2.35
CA SER A 35 15.01 -2.50 1.63
C SER A 35 13.59 -2.84 2.05
N TYR A 36 12.99 -1.99 2.86
CA TYR A 36 11.66 -2.21 3.44
C TYR A 36 10.52 -1.92 2.48
N GLY A 37 10.76 -1.27 1.35
CA GLY A 37 9.73 -1.00 0.35
C GLY A 37 8.67 0.01 0.79
N TYR A 38 7.44 -0.19 0.35
CA TYR A 38 6.34 0.73 0.62
C TYR A 38 5.92 0.75 2.09
N ASN A 39 5.93 1.94 2.68
CA ASN A 39 5.45 2.19 4.03
C ASN A 39 4.22 3.12 3.93
N PRO A 40 3.00 2.59 4.05
CA PRO A 40 1.79 3.40 4.08
C PRO A 40 1.75 4.26 5.34
N ILE A 41 1.28 5.49 5.22
CA ILE A 41 1.08 6.38 6.35
C ILE A 41 -0.38 6.83 6.41
N ASP A 42 -0.83 7.29 7.57
CA ASP A 42 -2.11 7.95 7.69
C ASP A 42 -2.13 9.16 6.77
N SER A 43 -3.18 9.26 5.98
CA SER A 43 -3.22 10.25 4.90
C SER A 43 -3.23 11.68 5.44
N LEU A 44 -2.21 12.46 5.08
CA LEU A 44 -2.00 13.82 5.56
C LEU A 44 -2.30 14.84 4.49
N PRO A 45 -2.84 16.02 4.87
CA PRO A 45 -3.19 17.04 3.90
C PRO A 45 -1.97 17.60 3.18
N VAL A 46 -2.19 18.01 1.93
CA VAL A 46 -1.21 18.63 1.06
C VAL A 46 -1.76 19.99 0.63
N THR A 47 -0.91 20.99 0.58
CA THR A 47 -1.27 22.30 0.00
C THR A 47 -1.21 22.18 -1.53
N VAL A 48 -2.29 22.53 -2.21
CA VAL A 48 -2.30 22.57 -3.68
C VAL A 48 -2.02 23.99 -4.15
N SER A 49 -1.12 24.13 -5.11
CA SER A 49 -0.75 25.42 -5.73
C SER A 49 -1.02 25.36 -7.24
N PRO A 50 -1.78 26.29 -7.83
CA PRO A 50 -2.52 27.36 -7.14
C PRO A 50 -3.69 26.85 -6.30
N ALA A 51 -4.09 27.59 -5.28
CA ALA A 51 -5.16 27.17 -4.36
C ALA A 51 -6.52 26.95 -5.04
N ASN A 52 -6.74 27.62 -6.17
CA ASN A 52 -7.94 27.50 -7.00
C ASN A 52 -7.77 26.49 -8.15
N ALA A 53 -6.74 25.64 -8.11
CA ALA A 53 -6.53 24.60 -9.12
C ALA A 53 -7.80 23.77 -9.33
N THR A 54 -8.17 23.58 -10.58
CA THR A 54 -9.34 22.78 -10.96
C THR A 54 -9.14 21.31 -10.60
N ARG A 55 -10.19 20.54 -10.64
CA ARG A 55 -10.13 19.11 -10.42
C ARG A 55 -9.23 18.42 -11.46
N GLU A 56 -9.35 18.81 -12.72
CA GLU A 56 -8.57 18.31 -13.85
C GLU A 56 -7.08 18.60 -13.65
N GLN A 57 -6.71 19.83 -13.29
CA GLN A 57 -5.33 20.20 -12.98
C GLN A 57 -4.76 19.37 -11.83
N LYS A 58 -5.55 19.12 -10.77
CA LYS A 58 -5.13 18.24 -9.67
C LYS A 58 -4.87 16.81 -10.13
N LEU A 59 -5.70 16.28 -11.05
CA LEU A 59 -5.51 14.93 -11.60
C LEU A 59 -4.32 14.85 -12.56
N GLU A 60 -4.05 15.90 -13.33
CA GLU A 60 -2.87 16.00 -14.20
C GLU A 60 -1.58 16.07 -13.40
N ALA A 61 -1.60 16.75 -12.25
CA ALA A 61 -0.47 16.79 -11.31
C ALA A 61 -0.19 15.44 -10.62
N LEU A 62 -1.04 14.43 -10.84
CA LEU A 62 -0.89 13.06 -10.34
C LEU A 62 -0.79 12.09 -11.55
N PRO A 63 0.32 12.11 -12.31
CA PRO A 63 0.42 11.39 -13.58
C PRO A 63 0.45 9.88 -13.43
N ASP A 64 0.97 9.39 -12.31
CA ASP A 64 1.21 7.96 -12.10
C ASP A 64 0.02 7.26 -11.45
N GLU A 65 -0.08 5.95 -11.71
CA GLU A 65 -1.14 5.11 -11.13
C GLU A 65 -0.55 3.74 -10.74
N THR A 66 -0.87 3.28 -9.54
CA THR A 66 -0.33 2.01 -9.06
C THR A 66 -1.18 1.36 -7.99
N MET A 67 -0.92 0.07 -7.77
CA MET A 67 -1.33 -0.68 -6.59
C MET A 67 -0.08 -1.06 -5.79
N ARG A 68 -0.09 -0.79 -4.48
CA ARG A 68 1.01 -1.13 -3.57
C ARG A 68 0.50 -1.95 -2.40
N LEU A 69 1.19 -3.04 -2.13
CA LEU A 69 0.94 -3.88 -0.98
C LEU A 69 2.01 -3.63 0.10
N ALA A 70 1.56 -3.49 1.34
CA ALA A 70 2.43 -3.48 2.50
C ALA A 70 1.93 -4.49 3.52
N VAL A 71 2.86 -5.18 4.17
CA VAL A 71 2.56 -6.08 5.28
C VAL A 71 3.28 -5.57 6.51
N GLY A 72 2.54 -5.32 7.56
CA GLY A 72 3.05 -4.90 8.86
C GLY A 72 2.77 -5.96 9.92
N GLN A 73 3.72 -6.18 10.80
CA GLN A 73 3.50 -6.93 12.03
C GLN A 73 3.15 -5.97 13.15
N LEU A 74 2.11 -6.31 13.93
CA LEU A 74 1.76 -5.57 15.13
C LEU A 74 2.66 -6.04 16.28
N ASP A 75 3.43 -5.12 16.81
CA ASP A 75 4.16 -5.32 18.07
C ASP A 75 3.46 -4.51 19.15
N GLY A 76 3.08 -5.17 20.24
CA GLY A 76 2.31 -4.52 21.32
C GLY A 76 3.00 -3.34 21.99
N LYS A 77 4.30 -3.13 21.75
CA LYS A 77 5.09 -2.00 22.30
C LYS A 77 5.53 -1.00 21.25
N ALA A 78 5.82 -1.45 20.03
CA ALA A 78 6.42 -0.63 18.97
C ALA A 78 5.40 -0.18 17.90
N GLY A 79 4.14 -0.61 17.99
CA GLY A 79 3.14 -0.31 16.98
C GLY A 79 3.21 -1.23 15.77
N ILE A 80 3.06 -0.68 14.55
CA ILE A 80 3.12 -1.45 13.31
C ILE A 80 4.51 -1.29 12.70
N SER A 81 5.19 -2.41 12.46
CA SER A 81 6.45 -2.44 11.71
C SER A 81 6.22 -3.03 10.33
N PHE A 82 6.31 -2.19 9.30
CA PHE A 82 6.20 -2.63 7.91
C PHE A 82 7.52 -3.22 7.42
N GLY A 83 7.42 -4.31 6.66
CA GLY A 83 8.57 -5.01 6.12
C GLY A 83 8.21 -5.81 4.86
N PRO A 84 9.18 -6.58 4.30
CA PRO A 84 8.89 -7.44 3.17
C PRO A 84 7.78 -8.42 3.52
N ALA A 85 6.80 -8.56 2.62
CA ALA A 85 5.68 -9.46 2.76
C ALA A 85 6.20 -10.89 3.02
N LYS A 86 5.85 -11.44 4.15
CA LYS A 86 6.24 -12.79 4.57
C LYS A 86 5.02 -13.56 5.06
N ALA A 87 5.22 -14.83 5.27
CA ALA A 87 4.21 -15.66 5.90
C ALA A 87 3.89 -15.18 7.31
N GLY A 88 2.62 -15.03 7.61
CA GLY A 88 2.13 -14.81 8.97
C GLY A 88 2.28 -16.08 9.80
N VAL A 89 2.72 -15.96 11.03
CA VAL A 89 2.95 -17.08 11.95
C VAL A 89 1.88 -17.10 13.04
N ALA A 90 1.45 -18.28 13.42
CA ALA A 90 0.45 -18.48 14.48
C ALA A 90 0.78 -17.72 15.77
N GLY A 91 -0.24 -17.14 16.39
CA GLY A 91 -0.13 -16.35 17.62
C GLY A 91 0.21 -14.88 17.40
N ASN A 92 0.53 -14.45 16.18
CA ASN A 92 0.86 -13.06 15.86
C ASN A 92 -0.29 -12.35 15.15
N SER A 93 -0.28 -11.04 15.28
CA SER A 93 -1.21 -10.14 14.58
C SER A 93 -0.47 -9.31 13.53
N TYR A 94 -1.14 -9.09 12.40
CA TYR A 94 -0.60 -8.42 11.24
C TYR A 94 -1.61 -7.41 10.68
N VAL A 95 -1.08 -6.45 9.95
CA VAL A 95 -1.87 -5.58 9.09
C VAL A 95 -1.40 -5.75 7.65
N VAL A 96 -2.33 -6.01 6.76
CA VAL A 96 -2.08 -6.02 5.31
C VAL A 96 -2.79 -4.83 4.71
N ILE A 97 -2.05 -3.98 4.03
CA ILE A 97 -2.56 -2.77 3.39
C ILE A 97 -2.37 -2.89 1.88
N LEU A 98 -3.45 -2.72 1.14
CA LEU A 98 -3.41 -2.55 -0.30
C LEU A 98 -3.90 -1.14 -0.64
N ASP A 99 -3.02 -0.33 -1.17
CA ASP A 99 -3.34 1.00 -1.68
C ASP A 99 -3.46 0.97 -3.21
N TYR A 100 -4.59 1.39 -3.73
CA TYR A 100 -4.73 1.86 -5.10
C TYR A 100 -4.65 3.38 -5.11
N THR A 101 -3.67 3.94 -5.80
CA THR A 101 -3.46 5.38 -5.84
C THR A 101 -3.13 5.90 -7.23
N LYS A 102 -3.74 7.04 -7.59
CA LYS A 102 -3.26 7.96 -8.61
C LYS A 102 -2.38 8.99 -7.89
N PHE A 103 -1.12 9.16 -8.30
CA PHE A 103 -0.12 9.83 -7.48
C PHE A 103 0.97 10.55 -8.27
N THR A 104 1.74 11.35 -7.57
CA THR A 104 3.07 11.84 -7.94
C THR A 104 4.07 11.56 -6.82
N THR A 105 5.35 11.61 -7.15
CA THR A 105 6.42 11.37 -6.19
C THR A 105 7.16 12.67 -5.90
N LYS A 106 7.28 13.01 -4.60
CA LYS A 106 8.18 14.06 -4.11
C LYS A 106 9.40 13.38 -3.50
N SER A 107 10.59 13.79 -3.91
CA SER A 107 11.86 13.20 -3.46
C SER A 107 12.54 14.09 -2.44
N PHE A 108 12.99 13.51 -1.34
CA PHE A 108 13.68 14.21 -0.26
C PHE A 108 15.08 13.67 -0.06
N GLY A 109 16.08 14.54 -0.18
CA GLY A 109 17.46 14.23 0.18
C GLY A 109 17.60 14.12 1.71
N VAL A 110 18.29 13.09 2.18
CA VAL A 110 18.47 12.80 3.61
C VAL A 110 19.93 12.54 3.91
N LYS A 111 20.44 13.16 4.96
CA LYS A 111 21.69 12.81 5.63
C LYS A 111 21.41 11.91 6.82
N LYS A 112 22.23 10.86 6.95
CA LYS A 112 22.14 9.87 8.03
C LYS A 112 23.27 10.07 9.02
N THR A 113 22.96 10.01 10.29
CA THR A 113 23.97 10.06 11.35
C THR A 113 23.73 8.90 12.32
N ALA A 114 24.73 8.06 12.49
CA ALA A 114 24.67 7.01 13.51
C ALA A 114 24.61 7.66 14.90
N VAL A 115 23.70 7.18 15.74
CA VAL A 115 23.62 7.62 17.14
C VAL A 115 24.62 6.80 17.95
N VAL A 116 25.62 7.48 18.51
CA VAL A 116 26.68 6.82 19.28
C VAL A 116 26.09 6.00 20.44
N GLY A 117 26.49 4.74 20.53
CA GLY A 117 26.03 3.82 21.58
C GLY A 117 24.68 3.19 21.37
N SER A 118 24.10 3.28 20.16
CA SER A 118 22.87 2.62 19.79
C SER A 118 22.86 2.22 18.32
N ASP A 119 21.99 1.27 17.96
CA ASP A 119 21.74 0.87 16.55
C ASP A 119 20.81 1.86 15.81
N LYS A 120 20.51 3.01 16.44
CA LYS A 120 19.61 4.01 15.87
C LYS A 120 20.33 4.89 14.87
N ILE A 121 19.58 5.26 13.82
CA ILE A 121 20.00 6.21 12.80
C ILE A 121 19.15 7.47 12.94
N SER A 122 19.80 8.60 13.19
CA SER A 122 19.18 9.91 13.08
C SER A 122 19.17 10.35 11.62
N VAL A 123 18.09 10.95 11.19
CA VAL A 123 17.90 11.43 9.82
C VAL A 123 17.60 12.93 9.82
N ALA A 124 18.21 13.66 8.90
CA ALA A 124 17.94 15.07 8.70
C ALA A 124 17.71 15.35 7.21
N LEU A 125 16.72 16.18 6.89
CA LEU A 125 16.53 16.65 5.52
C LEU A 125 17.72 17.50 5.11
N THR A 126 18.11 17.36 3.85
CA THR A 126 19.20 18.12 3.28
C THR A 126 18.86 18.65 1.90
N THR A 127 19.25 19.88 1.66
CA THR A 127 19.25 20.52 0.33
C THR A 127 20.63 20.46 -0.33
N VAL A 128 21.61 19.85 0.33
CA VAL A 128 22.98 19.72 -0.19
C VAL A 128 22.97 18.80 -1.42
N PRO A 129 23.80 19.07 -2.44
CA PRO A 129 23.82 18.32 -3.70
C PRO A 129 24.11 16.83 -3.59
N ASP A 130 24.65 16.38 -2.46
CA ASP A 130 25.04 14.97 -2.25
C ASP A 130 24.38 14.40 -0.98
N PRO A 131 23.08 14.00 -1.05
CA PRO A 131 22.43 13.31 0.06
C PRO A 131 22.93 11.86 0.18
N ASP A 132 22.91 11.31 1.41
CA ASP A 132 23.25 9.90 1.62
C ASP A 132 22.21 8.97 1.01
N VAL A 133 20.97 9.42 0.98
CA VAL A 133 19.83 8.72 0.37
C VAL A 133 18.76 9.71 -0.08
N VAL A 134 18.06 9.36 -1.16
CA VAL A 134 16.85 10.07 -1.61
C VAL A 134 15.64 9.22 -1.26
N VAL A 135 14.72 9.79 -0.49
CA VAL A 135 13.50 9.10 -0.02
C VAL A 135 12.30 9.57 -0.83
N PRO A 136 11.65 8.70 -1.59
CA PRO A 136 10.41 9.01 -2.29
C PRO A 136 9.22 9.08 -1.32
N VAL A 137 8.44 10.16 -1.42
CA VAL A 137 7.19 10.39 -0.71
C VAL A 137 6.06 10.47 -1.73
N TYR A 138 5.01 9.68 -1.52
CA TYR A 138 3.89 9.58 -2.45
C TYR A 138 2.78 10.53 -2.05
N VAL A 139 2.44 11.43 -2.97
CA VAL A 139 1.31 12.36 -2.86
C VAL A 139 0.27 11.93 -3.87
N GLY A 140 -0.96 11.68 -3.43
CA GLY A 140 -1.97 11.16 -4.33
C GLY A 140 -3.37 11.08 -3.75
N VAL A 141 -4.24 10.41 -4.49
CA VAL A 141 -5.62 10.10 -4.14
C VAL A 141 -5.94 8.66 -4.52
N GLY A 142 -6.87 8.03 -3.82
CA GLY A 142 -7.25 6.66 -4.12
C GLY A 142 -8.06 5.96 -3.05
N LEU A 143 -7.88 4.67 -2.93
CA LEU A 143 -8.47 3.83 -1.89
C LEU A 143 -7.38 3.02 -1.17
N ARG A 144 -7.59 2.84 0.12
CA ARG A 144 -6.81 1.93 0.99
C ARG A 144 -7.72 0.82 1.48
N LEU A 145 -7.30 -0.40 1.23
CA LEU A 145 -7.85 -1.58 1.86
C LEU A 145 -6.91 -1.98 2.99
N THR A 146 -7.45 -2.12 4.19
CA THR A 146 -6.71 -2.54 5.38
C THR A 146 -7.33 -3.83 5.93
N ALA A 147 -6.56 -4.90 5.98
CA ALA A 147 -6.91 -6.14 6.63
C ALA A 147 -6.12 -6.27 7.93
N ASN A 148 -6.81 -6.19 9.07
CA ASN A 148 -6.24 -6.49 10.38
C ASN A 148 -6.44 -7.97 10.66
N ILE A 149 -5.37 -8.72 10.87
CA ILE A 149 -5.35 -10.18 10.85
C ILE A 149 -4.69 -10.70 12.12
N THR A 150 -5.30 -11.71 12.73
CA THR A 150 -4.67 -12.56 13.73
C THR A 150 -4.55 -13.97 13.16
N VAL A 151 -3.33 -14.50 13.09
CA VAL A 151 -3.06 -15.86 12.64
C VAL A 151 -3.27 -16.81 13.82
N LYS A 152 -4.19 -17.75 13.68
CA LYS A 152 -4.56 -18.70 14.72
C LYS A 152 -3.75 -19.99 14.60
N GLU A 153 -3.57 -20.48 13.37
CA GLU A 153 -2.92 -21.76 13.11
C GLU A 153 -2.03 -21.69 11.87
N GLY A 154 -0.92 -22.39 11.92
CA GLY A 154 -0.03 -22.59 10.78
C GLY A 154 0.72 -21.34 10.32
N SER A 155 0.93 -21.28 9.02
CA SER A 155 1.56 -20.16 8.32
C SER A 155 0.68 -19.75 7.14
N VAL A 156 0.45 -18.45 6.98
CA VAL A 156 -0.43 -17.88 5.96
C VAL A 156 0.34 -16.90 5.10
N ASP A 157 0.16 -16.98 3.78
CA ASP A 157 0.72 -16.00 2.85
C ASP A 157 -0.02 -14.67 2.99
N LEU A 158 0.64 -13.68 3.57
CA LEU A 158 0.12 -12.32 3.77
C LEU A 158 0.27 -11.43 2.53
N GLY A 159 1.08 -11.85 1.57
CA GLY A 159 1.30 -11.12 0.31
C GLY A 159 0.20 -11.34 -0.73
N ASN A 160 -0.77 -12.21 -0.45
CA ASN A 160 -1.83 -12.58 -1.37
C ASN A 160 -3.22 -12.44 -0.71
N LEU A 161 -3.98 -11.42 -1.12
CA LEU A 161 -5.31 -11.16 -0.55
C LEU A 161 -6.30 -12.33 -0.72
N PHE A 162 -6.25 -13.04 -1.85
CA PHE A 162 -7.11 -14.21 -2.04
C PHE A 162 -6.74 -15.36 -1.10
N ALA A 163 -5.44 -15.54 -0.82
CA ALA A 163 -4.98 -16.52 0.16
C ALA A 163 -5.50 -16.18 1.56
N LEU A 164 -5.61 -14.89 1.92
CA LEU A 164 -6.22 -14.46 3.18
C LEU A 164 -7.69 -14.88 3.27
N GLY A 165 -8.46 -14.73 2.19
CA GLY A 165 -9.85 -15.18 2.15
C GLY A 165 -10.00 -16.68 2.37
N VAL A 166 -9.16 -17.48 1.71
CA VAL A 166 -9.13 -18.93 1.88
C VAL A 166 -8.73 -19.33 3.29
N ALA A 167 -7.68 -18.69 3.83
CA ALA A 167 -7.21 -18.94 5.20
C ALA A 167 -8.26 -18.57 6.26
N ALA A 168 -9.04 -17.50 6.03
CA ALA A 168 -10.14 -17.12 6.90
C ALA A 168 -11.28 -18.16 6.85
N GLN A 169 -11.64 -18.64 5.66
CA GLN A 169 -12.62 -19.69 5.48
C GLN A 169 -12.19 -21.01 6.15
N ALA A 170 -10.90 -21.32 6.10
CA ALA A 170 -10.30 -22.47 6.80
C ALA A 170 -10.11 -22.24 8.30
N LYS A 171 -10.51 -21.09 8.85
CA LYS A 171 -10.35 -20.68 10.27
C LYS A 171 -8.89 -20.57 10.74
N GLN A 172 -7.93 -20.53 9.81
CA GLN A 172 -6.52 -20.31 10.12
C GLN A 172 -6.23 -18.88 10.55
N ILE A 173 -7.05 -17.94 10.09
CA ILE A 173 -6.99 -16.53 10.52
C ILE A 173 -8.37 -16.04 10.96
N SER A 174 -8.36 -14.96 11.73
CA SER A 174 -9.53 -14.08 11.93
C SER A 174 -9.10 -12.65 11.74
N GLY A 175 -10.05 -11.78 11.40
CA GLY A 175 -9.72 -10.38 11.25
C GLY A 175 -10.84 -9.58 10.60
N THR A 176 -10.56 -8.28 10.44
CA THR A 176 -11.47 -7.31 9.86
C THR A 176 -10.89 -6.69 8.61
N LEU A 177 -11.75 -6.41 7.66
CA LEU A 177 -11.45 -5.73 6.41
C LEU A 177 -12.09 -4.35 6.42
N VAL A 178 -11.31 -3.30 6.19
CA VAL A 178 -11.77 -1.92 6.14
C VAL A 178 -11.30 -1.30 4.83
N ILE A 179 -12.18 -0.55 4.17
CA ILE A 179 -11.80 0.29 3.03
C ILE A 179 -12.01 1.74 3.41
N GLN A 180 -11.04 2.57 3.08
CA GLN A 180 -11.12 4.01 3.28
C GLN A 180 -10.66 4.76 2.03
N SER A 181 -11.23 5.93 1.82
CA SER A 181 -10.80 6.83 0.74
C SER A 181 -9.54 7.59 1.16
N LEU A 182 -8.62 7.73 0.21
CA LEU A 182 -7.44 8.56 0.32
C LEU A 182 -7.67 9.82 -0.52
N GLY A 183 -8.16 10.89 0.10
CA GLY A 183 -8.35 12.16 -0.57
C GLY A 183 -9.43 12.19 -1.67
N LEU A 184 -10.33 11.21 -1.68
CA LEU A 184 -11.52 11.18 -2.54
C LEU A 184 -12.76 11.36 -1.67
N SER A 185 -13.70 12.20 -2.10
CA SER A 185 -14.98 12.42 -1.42
C SER A 185 -16.09 12.77 -2.42
N GLY A 186 -17.32 12.84 -1.92
CA GLY A 186 -18.50 13.17 -2.69
C GLY A 186 -19.48 12.01 -2.84
N GLU A 187 -20.65 12.30 -3.41
CA GLU A 187 -21.76 11.33 -3.56
C GLU A 187 -21.39 10.09 -4.39
N GLY A 188 -20.41 10.21 -5.27
CA GLY A 188 -19.93 9.10 -6.09
C GLY A 188 -18.98 8.14 -5.37
N VAL A 189 -18.45 8.48 -4.19
CA VAL A 189 -17.45 7.69 -3.44
C VAL A 189 -18.11 6.84 -2.35
N SER A 190 -18.93 7.45 -1.51
CA SER A 190 -19.52 6.80 -0.33
C SER A 190 -20.25 5.49 -0.62
N PRO A 191 -21.04 5.35 -1.69
CA PRO A 191 -21.72 4.10 -2.02
C PRO A 191 -20.77 2.97 -2.46
N LEU A 192 -19.54 3.31 -2.84
CA LEU A 192 -18.55 2.35 -3.33
C LEU A 192 -17.69 1.77 -2.21
N ILE A 193 -17.72 2.40 -1.02
CA ILE A 193 -16.93 1.95 0.12
C ILE A 193 -17.75 0.97 0.95
N PRO A 194 -17.44 -0.34 0.91
CA PRO A 194 -18.12 -1.32 1.75
C PRO A 194 -17.96 -1.02 3.24
N ILE A 195 -18.98 -1.38 4.00
CA ILE A 195 -18.92 -1.32 5.46
C ILE A 195 -17.82 -2.28 5.96
N PRO A 196 -17.09 -1.94 7.02
CA PRO A 196 -16.12 -2.83 7.65
C PRO A 196 -16.75 -4.22 7.93
N SER A 197 -16.05 -5.26 7.57
CA SER A 197 -16.55 -6.63 7.59
C SER A 197 -15.48 -7.62 8.03
N GLU A 198 -15.89 -8.85 8.35
CA GLU A 198 -14.96 -9.95 8.57
C GLU A 198 -14.26 -10.34 7.28
N ILE A 199 -13.01 -10.80 7.39
CA ILE A 199 -12.24 -11.30 6.26
C ILE A 199 -12.81 -12.64 5.81
N ASN A 200 -13.24 -12.71 4.55
CA ASN A 200 -13.62 -13.93 3.86
C ASN A 200 -13.47 -13.73 2.33
N PRO A 201 -13.61 -14.79 1.51
CA PRO A 201 -13.45 -14.64 0.05
C PRO A 201 -14.37 -13.59 -0.56
N THR A 202 -15.63 -13.53 -0.12
CA THR A 202 -16.64 -12.59 -0.65
C THR A 202 -16.32 -11.15 -0.28
N THR A 203 -15.92 -10.88 0.97
CA THR A 203 -15.59 -9.51 1.42
C THR A 203 -14.33 -8.99 0.74
N ILE A 204 -13.32 -9.85 0.50
CA ILE A 204 -12.14 -9.51 -0.28
C ILE A 204 -12.51 -9.21 -1.73
N GLN A 205 -13.33 -10.03 -2.36
CA GLN A 205 -13.80 -9.78 -3.73
C GLN A 205 -14.54 -8.45 -3.84
N ASN A 206 -15.46 -8.17 -2.91
CA ASN A 206 -16.18 -6.89 -2.88
C ASN A 206 -15.24 -5.70 -2.71
N ALA A 207 -14.20 -5.84 -1.89
CA ALA A 207 -13.18 -4.82 -1.69
C ALA A 207 -12.38 -4.53 -2.98
N LEU A 208 -11.98 -5.57 -3.69
CA LEU A 208 -11.29 -5.42 -4.98
C LEU A 208 -12.19 -4.81 -6.06
N MET A 209 -13.49 -5.17 -6.06
CA MET A 209 -14.49 -4.55 -6.94
C MET A 209 -14.68 -3.06 -6.63
N ALA A 210 -14.66 -2.66 -5.34
CA ALA A 210 -14.72 -1.26 -4.94
C ALA A 210 -13.52 -0.47 -5.49
N ILE A 211 -12.30 -1.04 -5.39
CA ILE A 211 -11.09 -0.45 -5.96
C ILE A 211 -11.25 -0.27 -7.48
N GLY A 212 -11.69 -1.31 -8.20
CA GLY A 212 -11.93 -1.23 -9.64
C GLY A 212 -12.97 -0.16 -10.01
N SER A 213 -14.03 -0.04 -9.22
CA SER A 213 -15.09 0.96 -9.42
C SER A 213 -14.57 2.38 -9.19
N ILE A 214 -13.76 2.62 -8.17
CA ILE A 214 -13.14 3.93 -7.94
C ILE A 214 -12.17 4.28 -9.06
N LYS A 215 -11.36 3.33 -9.53
CA LYS A 215 -10.47 3.54 -10.67
C LYS A 215 -11.25 4.05 -11.90
N ALA A 216 -12.38 3.43 -12.20
CA ALA A 216 -13.23 3.85 -13.31
C ALA A 216 -13.88 5.23 -13.11
N LYS A 217 -14.18 5.59 -11.85
CA LYS A 217 -14.93 6.80 -11.51
C LYS A 217 -14.06 7.99 -11.08
N ILE A 218 -12.76 7.80 -10.86
CA ILE A 218 -11.89 8.88 -10.41
C ILE A 218 -11.90 10.10 -11.33
N TYR A 219 -12.30 9.91 -12.58
CA TYR A 219 -12.45 10.97 -13.58
C TYR A 219 -13.89 11.54 -13.65
N ASP A 220 -14.83 11.01 -12.86
CA ASP A 220 -16.21 11.54 -12.79
C ASP A 220 -16.20 12.89 -12.06
N GLY A 221 -16.78 13.92 -12.67
CA GLY A 221 -16.89 15.28 -12.13
C GLY A 221 -17.61 15.40 -10.78
N LYS A 222 -18.33 14.34 -10.34
CA LYS A 222 -19.01 14.29 -9.04
C LYS A 222 -18.09 13.92 -7.88
N ILE A 223 -16.84 13.52 -8.16
CA ILE A 223 -15.85 13.17 -7.14
C ILE A 223 -14.96 14.38 -6.86
N THR A 224 -14.87 14.77 -5.59
CA THR A 224 -13.97 15.80 -5.10
C THR A 224 -12.57 15.19 -4.88
N ILE A 225 -11.56 15.88 -5.38
CA ILE A 225 -10.14 15.48 -5.32
C ILE A 225 -9.41 16.39 -4.32
N VAL A 226 -8.87 15.78 -3.27
CA VAL A 226 -8.06 16.44 -2.23
C VAL A 226 -6.78 15.62 -2.05
N PRO A 227 -5.71 15.88 -2.84
CA PRO A 227 -4.47 15.12 -2.74
C PRO A 227 -3.92 15.09 -1.32
N ARG A 228 -3.33 13.95 -0.95
CA ARG A 228 -2.78 13.69 0.38
C ARG A 228 -1.45 12.97 0.28
N VAL A 229 -0.62 13.11 1.30
CA VAL A 229 0.53 12.21 1.47
C VAL A 229 -0.05 10.85 1.87
N VAL A 230 0.25 9.80 1.13
CA VAL A 230 -0.36 8.47 1.31
C VAL A 230 0.65 7.40 1.73
N GLY A 231 1.93 7.63 1.48
CA GLY A 231 2.97 6.69 1.86
C GLY A 231 4.37 7.18 1.50
N VAL A 232 5.36 6.42 1.92
CA VAL A 232 6.80 6.66 1.69
C VAL A 232 7.44 5.38 1.17
N TYR A 233 8.47 5.50 0.36
CA TYR A 233 9.34 4.37 0.08
C TYR A 233 10.48 4.34 1.09
N ASN A 234 10.46 3.33 1.96
CA ASN A 234 11.48 3.21 3.00
C ASN A 234 12.74 2.53 2.45
N ASN A 235 13.73 3.33 2.16
CA ASN A 235 15.10 2.93 1.80
C ASN A 235 16.14 3.47 2.80
N LEU A 236 15.68 3.97 3.94
CA LEU A 236 16.56 4.58 4.95
C LEU A 236 17.41 3.54 5.71
N GLY A 237 16.88 2.34 5.95
CA GLY A 237 17.43 1.42 6.93
C GLY A 237 17.14 1.89 8.37
N GLY A 238 17.73 1.24 9.36
CA GLY A 238 17.58 1.62 10.77
C GLY A 238 16.21 1.30 11.40
N GLY A 239 15.35 0.55 10.70
CA GLY A 239 14.07 0.08 11.20
C GLY A 239 12.96 1.12 11.25
N GLN A 240 11.85 0.79 11.95
CA GLN A 240 10.64 1.60 11.97
C GLN A 240 10.84 2.96 12.65
N GLU A 241 11.68 3.06 13.66
CA GLU A 241 11.94 4.34 14.33
C GLU A 241 12.57 5.37 13.39
N THR A 242 13.48 4.94 12.50
CA THR A 242 14.13 5.83 11.53
C THR A 242 13.13 6.39 10.52
N ILE A 243 12.25 5.53 9.98
CA ILE A 243 11.22 6.01 9.04
C ILE A 243 10.19 6.90 9.73
N ASN A 244 9.82 6.60 10.97
CA ASN A 244 8.91 7.45 11.74
C ASN A 244 9.52 8.83 12.01
N GLY A 245 10.81 8.89 12.34
CA GLY A 245 11.55 10.15 12.50
C GLY A 245 11.57 10.97 11.21
N PHE A 246 11.85 10.32 10.06
CA PHE A 246 11.77 10.96 8.76
C PHE A 246 10.37 11.50 8.47
N ILE A 247 9.33 10.68 8.64
CA ILE A 247 7.94 11.08 8.41
C ILE A 247 7.61 12.30 9.28
N SER A 248 7.92 12.29 10.56
CA SER A 248 7.70 13.43 11.45
C SER A 248 8.37 14.70 10.92
N THR A 249 9.62 14.60 10.48
CA THR A 249 10.39 15.74 9.96
C THR A 249 9.81 16.32 8.68
N ILE A 250 9.42 15.47 7.70
CA ILE A 250 8.82 15.99 6.45
C ILE A 250 7.42 16.56 6.65
N LEU A 251 6.74 16.17 7.70
CA LEU A 251 5.36 16.56 8.00
C LEU A 251 5.25 17.74 8.95
N GLU A 252 6.37 18.27 9.46
CA GLU A 252 6.40 19.53 10.19
C GLU A 252 5.80 20.70 9.37
N LYS A 253 5.91 20.60 8.04
CA LYS A 253 5.31 21.54 7.09
C LYS A 253 4.49 20.79 6.05
N PRO A 254 3.28 21.29 5.71
CA PRO A 254 2.50 20.70 4.63
C PRO A 254 3.30 20.65 3.32
N LEU A 255 3.28 19.50 2.65
CA LEU A 255 3.86 19.39 1.32
C LEU A 255 3.01 20.15 0.31
N THR A 256 3.66 20.71 -0.71
CA THR A 256 2.96 21.42 -1.79
C THR A 256 2.89 20.53 -3.03
N LEU A 257 1.70 20.43 -3.61
CA LEU A 257 1.46 19.85 -4.94
C LEU A 257 1.25 20.99 -5.93
N ASP A 258 2.12 21.07 -6.92
CA ASP A 258 2.01 22.06 -7.99
C ASP A 258 1.06 21.50 -9.08
N ALA A 259 -0.12 22.11 -9.20
CA ALA A 259 -1.18 21.75 -10.13
C ALA A 259 -1.34 22.89 -11.15
N GLN A 260 -0.43 22.91 -12.13
CA GLN A 260 -0.40 23.95 -13.18
C GLN A 260 -1.32 23.58 -14.35
#